data_0d71d83a23706edcdac65a436cd116ae
#
_entry.id   0d71d83a23706edcdac65a436cd116ae
#
_cell.length_a   1.000
_cell.length_b   1.000
_cell.length_c   1.000
_cell.angle_alpha   90.00
_cell.angle_beta   90.00
_cell.angle_gamma   90.00
#
_symmetry.space_group_name_H-M   'P 1'
#
loop_
_entity.id
_entity.type
_entity.pdbx_description
1 polymer ?
#
loop_
_entity_poly.entity_id
_entity_poly.type
_entity_poly.pdbx_seq_one_letter_code
_entity_poly.pdbx_strand_id
1 'polypeptide(L)'
;MATVSINPVRPRRVLELFLMLIALAVGIGGYVLTTLNRTGEIPANLGLHIGILVALAIVAEVGVHFLAPYADPVILPIAVALTGMGLAMIYRIDLSLEALGMDTVGVRQLMFVGIAIVLAAVVLVLVRDHRVLRRYTYTFGLVSVAVSYTHLTLPTK
;
A
#
# COMPACT_ATOMS: atom_id res chain seq x y z
N MET A 1 15.84 -39.88 11.99
CA MET A 1 15.32 -38.48 12.00
C MET A 1 15.77 -37.83 10.70
N ALA A 2 14.85 -37.56 9.78
CA ALA A 2 15.18 -36.90 8.53
C ALA A 2 15.35 -35.42 8.80
N THR A 3 16.56 -34.86 8.68
CA THR A 3 16.85 -33.45 8.71
C THR A 3 16.36 -32.84 7.42
N VAL A 4 15.21 -32.17 7.46
CA VAL A 4 14.74 -31.35 6.35
C VAL A 4 15.69 -30.15 6.25
N SER A 5 16.62 -30.19 5.32
CA SER A 5 17.46 -29.05 4.99
C SER A 5 16.57 -28.03 4.27
N ILE A 6 16.13 -27.01 4.98
CA ILE A 6 15.44 -25.86 4.41
C ILE A 6 16.52 -25.04 3.70
N ASN A 7 16.71 -25.29 2.41
CA ASN A 7 17.53 -24.40 1.58
C ASN A 7 16.83 -23.02 1.56
N PRO A 8 17.50 -21.94 1.99
CA PRO A 8 16.92 -20.61 1.89
C PRO A 8 16.68 -20.31 0.41
N VAL A 9 15.43 -20.11 0.05
CA VAL A 9 15.03 -19.74 -1.30
C VAL A 9 15.73 -18.41 -1.63
N ARG A 10 16.61 -18.41 -2.63
CA ARG A 10 17.27 -17.18 -3.07
C ARG A 10 16.22 -16.15 -3.48
N PRO A 11 16.30 -14.91 -3.00
CA PRO A 11 15.36 -13.88 -3.39
C PRO A 11 15.39 -13.71 -4.92
N ARG A 12 14.26 -13.92 -5.57
CA ARG A 12 14.11 -13.78 -7.03
C ARG A 12 13.88 -12.29 -7.35
N ARG A 13 14.91 -11.47 -7.18
CA ARG A 13 14.87 -10.01 -7.37
C ARG A 13 14.35 -9.57 -8.74
N VAL A 14 14.72 -10.30 -9.78
CA VAL A 14 14.25 -10.01 -11.15
C VAL A 14 12.72 -10.17 -11.24
N LEU A 15 12.18 -11.19 -10.60
CA LEU A 15 10.73 -11.41 -10.54
C LEU A 15 10.02 -10.29 -9.75
N GLU A 16 10.59 -9.89 -8.62
CA GLU A 16 10.07 -8.81 -7.78
C GLU A 16 10.01 -7.48 -8.54
N LEU A 17 11.10 -7.09 -9.19
CA LEU A 17 11.14 -5.88 -10.02
C LEU A 17 10.17 -5.94 -11.22
N PHE A 18 10.04 -7.09 -11.85
CA PHE A 18 9.09 -7.28 -12.95
C PHE A 18 7.64 -7.14 -12.47
N LEU A 19 7.30 -7.77 -11.34
CA LEU A 19 5.98 -7.62 -10.72
C LEU A 19 5.73 -6.19 -10.27
N MET A 20 6.74 -5.49 -9.75
CA MET A 20 6.66 -4.09 -9.38
C MET A 20 6.35 -3.18 -10.57
N LEU A 21 6.99 -3.42 -11.71
CA LEU A 21 6.69 -2.70 -12.96
C LEU A 21 5.24 -2.92 -13.40
N ILE A 22 4.75 -4.15 -13.33
CA ILE A 22 3.35 -4.45 -13.64
C ILE A 22 2.42 -3.72 -12.66
N ALA A 23 2.73 -3.76 -11.36
CA ALA A 23 1.94 -3.10 -10.32
C ALA A 23 1.84 -1.59 -10.55
N LEU A 24 2.96 -0.94 -10.86
CA LEU A 24 3.00 0.47 -11.22
C LEU A 24 2.22 0.76 -12.51
N ALA A 25 2.37 -0.09 -13.54
CA ALA A 25 1.62 0.07 -14.79
C ALA A 25 0.10 -0.02 -14.57
N VAL A 26 -0.36 -0.93 -13.70
CA VAL A 26 -1.77 -1.05 -13.33
C VAL A 26 -2.26 0.19 -12.59
N GLY A 27 -1.50 0.69 -11.60
CA GLY A 27 -1.86 1.88 -10.83
C GLY A 27 -1.90 3.14 -11.70
N ILE A 28 -0.87 3.37 -12.49
CA ILE A 28 -0.76 4.52 -13.40
C ILE A 28 -1.82 4.42 -14.51
N GLY A 29 -2.00 3.23 -15.10
CA GLY A 29 -3.00 2.99 -16.12
C GLY A 29 -4.42 3.25 -15.61
N GLY A 30 -4.75 2.78 -14.41
CA GLY A 30 -6.01 3.06 -13.75
C GLY A 30 -6.27 4.56 -13.55
N TYR A 31 -5.26 5.31 -13.15
CA TYR A 31 -5.34 6.75 -12.99
C TYR A 31 -5.58 7.46 -14.33
N VAL A 32 -4.79 7.14 -15.36
CA VAL A 32 -4.91 7.72 -16.71
C VAL A 32 -6.29 7.39 -17.32
N LEU A 33 -6.73 6.14 -17.25
CA LEU A 33 -8.03 5.72 -17.78
C LEU A 33 -9.19 6.43 -17.08
N THR A 34 -9.10 6.62 -15.76
CA THR A 34 -10.11 7.34 -14.99
C THR A 34 -10.23 8.78 -15.45
N THR A 35 -9.11 9.45 -15.71
CA THR A 35 -9.09 10.84 -16.15
C THR A 35 -9.62 10.97 -17.57
N LEU A 36 -9.08 10.19 -18.51
CA LEU A 36 -9.50 10.20 -19.91
C LEU A 36 -11.02 9.95 -20.06
N ASN A 37 -11.55 9.04 -19.25
CA ASN A 37 -12.99 8.75 -19.29
C ASN A 37 -13.87 9.86 -18.73
N ARG A 38 -13.34 10.73 -17.87
CA ARG A 38 -14.10 11.81 -17.20
C ARG A 38 -13.93 13.16 -17.87
N THR A 39 -12.72 13.53 -18.22
CA THR A 39 -12.37 14.87 -18.73
C THR A 39 -12.05 14.85 -20.22
N GLY A 40 -11.77 13.69 -20.82
CA GLY A 40 -11.28 13.59 -22.19
C GLY A 40 -9.87 14.10 -22.41
N GLU A 41 -9.23 14.62 -21.37
CA GLU A 41 -7.89 15.22 -21.42
C GLU A 41 -6.95 14.55 -20.43
N ILE A 42 -5.64 14.66 -20.66
CA ILE A 42 -4.62 14.20 -19.73
C ILE A 42 -4.49 15.24 -18.61
N PRO A 43 -4.57 14.83 -17.32
CA PRO A 43 -4.51 15.77 -16.22
C PRO A 43 -3.16 16.49 -16.17
N ALA A 44 -3.18 17.81 -15.97
CA ALA A 44 -1.98 18.64 -15.86
C ALA A 44 -1.01 18.14 -14.75
N ASN A 45 -1.57 17.56 -13.68
CA ASN A 45 -0.83 17.07 -12.51
C ASN A 45 -0.42 15.59 -12.62
N LEU A 46 -0.60 14.94 -13.79
CA LEU A 46 -0.31 13.51 -13.98
C LEU A 46 1.13 13.17 -13.58
N GLY A 47 2.09 13.99 -14.03
CA GLY A 47 3.52 13.77 -13.74
C GLY A 47 3.83 13.79 -12.24
N LEU A 48 3.21 14.70 -11.51
CA LEU A 48 3.38 14.79 -10.05
C LEU A 48 2.83 13.54 -9.34
N HIS A 49 1.62 13.11 -9.69
CA HIS A 49 0.99 11.93 -9.08
C HIS A 49 1.77 10.65 -9.38
N ILE A 50 2.19 10.45 -10.63
CA ILE A 50 3.06 9.33 -11.01
C ILE A 50 4.38 9.39 -10.25
N GLY A 51 5.00 10.58 -10.19
CA GLY A 51 6.26 10.77 -9.48
C GLY A 51 6.17 10.39 -8.00
N ILE A 52 5.10 10.81 -7.32
CA ILE A 52 4.87 10.47 -5.91
C ILE A 52 4.63 8.95 -5.73
N LEU A 53 3.79 8.34 -6.57
CA LEU A 53 3.51 6.90 -6.49
C LEU A 53 4.78 6.07 -6.71
N VAL A 54 5.57 6.43 -7.72
CA VAL A 54 6.86 5.78 -8.00
C VAL A 54 7.85 5.98 -6.87
N ALA A 55 7.95 7.19 -6.33
CA ALA A 55 8.84 7.49 -5.20
C ALA A 55 8.46 6.66 -3.96
N LEU A 56 7.17 6.58 -3.62
CA LEU A 56 6.68 5.76 -2.51
C LEU A 56 6.95 4.26 -2.74
N ALA A 57 6.78 3.76 -3.97
CA ALA A 57 7.10 2.39 -4.32
C ALA A 57 8.60 2.09 -4.18
N ILE A 58 9.47 3.00 -4.62
CA ILE A 58 10.93 2.87 -4.47
C ILE A 58 11.32 2.88 -2.99
N VAL A 59 10.76 3.78 -2.19
CA VAL A 59 11.03 3.85 -0.75
C VAL A 59 10.62 2.57 -0.05
N ALA A 60 9.45 2.02 -0.39
CA ALA A 60 8.96 0.76 0.14
C ALA A 60 9.87 -0.41 -0.27
N GLU A 61 10.27 -0.50 -1.54
CA GLU A 61 11.18 -1.52 -2.07
C GLU A 61 12.53 -1.48 -1.37
N VAL A 62 13.13 -0.29 -1.26
CA VAL A 62 14.39 -0.09 -0.54
C VAL A 62 14.25 -0.46 0.93
N GLY A 63 13.13 -0.07 1.57
CA GLY A 63 12.83 -0.44 2.94
C GLY A 63 12.77 -1.95 3.15
N VAL A 64 11.98 -2.67 2.35
CA VAL A 64 11.88 -4.13 2.42
C VAL A 64 13.22 -4.80 2.12
N HIS A 65 13.98 -4.28 1.16
CA HIS A 65 15.29 -4.81 0.81
C HIS A 65 16.28 -4.82 1.99
N PHE A 66 16.30 -3.75 2.80
CA PHE A 66 17.23 -3.64 3.94
C PHE A 66 16.67 -4.27 5.22
N LEU A 67 15.34 -4.19 5.45
CA LEU A 67 14.73 -4.62 6.71
C LEU A 67 14.26 -6.07 6.67
N ALA A 68 13.86 -6.57 5.50
CA ALA A 68 13.30 -7.91 5.34
C ALA A 68 13.82 -8.63 4.08
N PRO A 69 15.13 -8.94 4.00
CA PRO A 69 15.75 -9.51 2.79
C PRO A 69 15.21 -10.89 2.37
N TYR A 70 14.45 -11.54 3.24
CA TYR A 70 13.80 -12.85 3.00
C TYR A 70 12.28 -12.73 2.85
N ALA A 71 11.74 -11.52 2.67
CA ALA A 71 10.32 -11.32 2.42
C ALA A 71 9.90 -11.97 1.09
N ASP A 72 8.63 -12.35 0.99
CA ASP A 72 8.07 -12.88 -0.24
C ASP A 72 8.04 -11.77 -1.31
N PRO A 73 8.65 -12.00 -2.50
CA PRO A 73 8.75 -11.00 -3.56
C PRO A 73 7.40 -10.58 -4.17
N VAL A 74 6.30 -11.24 -3.82
CA VAL A 74 4.97 -10.98 -4.39
C VAL A 74 4.18 -9.98 -3.54
N ILE A 75 4.43 -9.93 -2.22
CA ILE A 75 3.62 -9.13 -1.28
C ILE A 75 3.70 -7.64 -1.58
N LEU A 76 4.90 -7.11 -1.78
CA LEU A 76 5.10 -5.69 -2.02
C LEU A 76 4.51 -5.22 -3.35
N PRO A 77 4.73 -5.90 -4.50
CA PRO A 77 4.06 -5.55 -5.75
C PRO A 77 2.53 -5.57 -5.66
N ILE A 78 1.94 -6.54 -4.96
CA ILE A 78 0.49 -6.58 -4.75
C ILE A 78 0.03 -5.37 -3.93
N ALA A 79 0.73 -5.02 -2.86
CA ALA A 79 0.41 -3.85 -2.05
C ALA A 79 0.48 -2.55 -2.88
N VAL A 80 1.50 -2.40 -3.74
CA VAL A 80 1.64 -1.26 -4.64
C VAL A 80 0.51 -1.22 -5.69
N ALA A 81 0.15 -2.36 -6.28
CA ALA A 81 -0.96 -2.43 -7.23
C ALA A 81 -2.29 -2.01 -6.60
N LEU A 82 -2.60 -2.55 -5.41
CA LEU A 82 -3.82 -2.21 -4.67
C LEU A 82 -3.83 -0.73 -4.26
N THR A 83 -2.70 -0.18 -3.82
CA THR A 83 -2.57 1.24 -3.49
C THR A 83 -2.78 2.11 -4.72
N GLY A 84 -2.19 1.75 -5.86
CA GLY A 84 -2.36 2.46 -7.12
C GLY A 84 -3.80 2.47 -7.61
N MET A 85 -4.48 1.32 -7.56
CA MET A 85 -5.91 1.22 -7.89
C MET A 85 -6.77 2.03 -6.91
N GLY A 86 -6.47 1.96 -5.62
CA GLY A 86 -7.16 2.75 -4.58
C GLY A 86 -7.04 4.25 -4.84
N LEU A 87 -5.83 4.73 -5.17
CA LEU A 87 -5.61 6.14 -5.52
C LEU A 87 -6.35 6.56 -6.79
N ALA A 88 -6.42 5.68 -7.81
CA ALA A 88 -7.20 5.96 -9.03
C ALA A 88 -8.70 6.12 -8.72
N MET A 89 -9.25 5.29 -7.83
CA MET A 89 -10.64 5.40 -7.38
C MET A 89 -10.89 6.67 -6.56
N ILE A 90 -9.99 7.04 -5.66
CA ILE A 90 -10.07 8.27 -4.86
C ILE A 90 -10.01 9.49 -5.78
N TYR A 91 -9.12 9.48 -6.76
CA TYR A 91 -9.02 10.55 -7.74
C TYR A 91 -10.33 10.73 -8.54
N ARG A 92 -11.00 9.64 -8.89
CA ARG A 92 -12.32 9.69 -9.50
C ARG A 92 -13.35 10.41 -8.63
N ILE A 93 -13.29 10.19 -7.32
CA ILE A 93 -14.17 10.86 -6.34
C ILE A 93 -13.78 12.33 -6.24
N ASP A 94 -12.48 12.64 -6.18
CA ASP A 94 -11.97 14.00 -6.10
C ASP A 94 -12.43 14.88 -7.27
N LEU A 95 -12.41 14.36 -8.49
CA LEU A 95 -12.97 15.06 -9.65
C LEU A 95 -14.46 15.42 -9.49
N SER A 96 -15.21 14.58 -8.79
CA SER A 96 -16.63 14.85 -8.52
C SER A 96 -16.80 15.84 -7.38
N LEU A 97 -15.96 15.81 -6.36
CA LEU A 97 -15.96 16.75 -5.22
C LEU A 97 -15.53 18.15 -5.67
N GLU A 98 -14.50 18.23 -6.50
CA GLU A 98 -14.01 19.49 -7.06
C GLU A 98 -15.09 20.17 -7.91
N ALA A 99 -15.85 19.43 -8.68
CA ALA A 99 -16.99 19.93 -9.44
C ALA A 99 -18.12 20.49 -8.54
N LEU A 100 -18.18 20.05 -7.27
CA LEU A 100 -19.14 20.54 -6.26
C LEU A 100 -18.54 21.64 -5.36
N GLY A 101 -17.27 22.06 -5.60
CA GLY A 101 -16.56 23.04 -4.76
C GLY A 101 -16.17 22.49 -3.38
N MET A 102 -16.04 21.17 -3.23
CA MET A 102 -15.67 20.51 -1.98
C MET A 102 -14.18 20.17 -1.97
N ASP A 103 -13.61 20.03 -0.78
CA ASP A 103 -12.20 19.67 -0.60
C ASP A 103 -11.88 18.27 -1.15
N THR A 104 -10.73 18.16 -1.82
CA THR A 104 -10.22 16.90 -2.35
C THR A 104 -9.56 16.03 -1.27
N VAL A 105 -9.65 14.72 -1.42
CA VAL A 105 -9.17 13.72 -0.42
C VAL A 105 -7.86 13.08 -0.85
N GLY A 106 -7.52 13.11 -2.14
CA GLY A 106 -6.39 12.39 -2.71
C GLY A 106 -5.03 12.74 -2.11
N VAL A 107 -4.77 14.04 -1.86
CA VAL A 107 -3.51 14.48 -1.22
C VAL A 107 -3.39 13.91 0.19
N ARG A 108 -4.48 13.92 0.95
CA ARG A 108 -4.53 13.35 2.31
C ARG A 108 -4.26 11.85 2.28
N GLN A 109 -4.79 11.15 1.29
CA GLN A 109 -4.56 9.72 1.11
C GLN A 109 -3.09 9.40 0.80
N LEU A 110 -2.43 10.18 -0.05
CA LEU A 110 -0.99 10.02 -0.31
C LEU A 110 -0.14 10.21 0.96
N MET A 111 -0.50 11.19 1.82
CA MET A 111 0.15 11.34 3.12
C MET A 111 -0.05 10.11 4.01
N PHE A 112 -1.25 9.53 4.05
CA PHE A 112 -1.50 8.30 4.81
C PHE A 112 -0.72 7.11 4.28
N VAL A 113 -0.56 6.97 2.96
CA VAL A 113 0.30 5.93 2.37
C VAL A 113 1.75 6.12 2.82
N GLY A 114 2.27 7.35 2.82
CA GLY A 114 3.60 7.64 3.33
C GLY A 114 3.76 7.26 4.81
N ILE A 115 2.80 7.64 5.66
CA ILE A 115 2.78 7.27 7.08
C ILE A 115 2.71 5.74 7.24
N ALA A 116 1.89 5.05 6.45
CA ALA A 116 1.78 3.60 6.49
C ALA A 116 3.11 2.89 6.16
N ILE A 117 3.86 3.39 5.17
CA ILE A 117 5.19 2.87 4.83
C ILE A 117 6.16 3.06 6.00
N VAL A 118 6.17 4.24 6.63
CA VAL A 118 7.02 4.50 7.81
C VAL A 118 6.64 3.57 8.96
N LEU A 119 5.34 3.42 9.26
CA LEU A 119 4.88 2.51 10.30
C LEU A 119 5.24 1.05 9.98
N ALA A 120 5.10 0.62 8.73
CA ALA A 120 5.51 -0.72 8.32
C ALA A 120 7.01 -0.93 8.54
N ALA A 121 7.86 0.05 8.18
CA ALA A 121 9.29 0.01 8.43
C ALA A 121 9.60 -0.07 9.93
N VAL A 122 8.93 0.73 10.76
CA VAL A 122 9.07 0.69 12.22
C VAL A 122 8.70 -0.69 12.77
N VAL A 123 7.58 -1.26 12.32
CA VAL A 123 7.17 -2.61 12.72
C VAL A 123 8.21 -3.65 12.32
N LEU A 124 8.74 -3.59 11.09
CA LEU A 124 9.79 -4.52 10.63
C LEU A 124 11.08 -4.43 11.48
N VAL A 125 11.43 -3.23 11.94
CA VAL A 125 12.60 -3.03 12.82
C VAL A 125 12.34 -3.53 14.24
N LEU A 126 11.18 -3.19 14.82
CA LEU A 126 10.83 -3.51 16.21
C LEU A 126 10.48 -4.99 16.38
N VAL A 127 9.80 -5.58 15.40
CA VAL A 127 9.30 -6.96 15.46
C VAL A 127 10.22 -7.89 14.67
N ARG A 128 11.49 -7.94 15.06
CA ARG A 128 12.45 -8.91 14.49
C ARG A 128 12.11 -10.36 14.82
N ASP A 129 11.44 -10.59 15.94
CA ASP A 129 11.04 -11.92 16.38
C ASP A 129 9.51 -12.09 16.31
N HIS A 130 9.06 -12.84 15.27
CA HIS A 130 7.65 -13.14 15.06
C HIS A 130 6.99 -13.91 16.23
N ARG A 131 7.78 -14.50 17.15
CA ARG A 131 7.28 -15.17 18.34
C ARG A 131 6.59 -14.20 19.29
N VAL A 132 7.03 -12.94 19.33
CA VAL A 132 6.41 -11.88 20.13
C VAL A 132 4.99 -11.59 19.63
N LEU A 133 4.81 -11.45 18.32
CA LEU A 133 3.48 -11.25 17.72
C LEU A 133 2.53 -12.43 18.02
N ARG A 134 3.04 -13.65 17.92
CA ARG A 134 2.24 -14.84 18.19
C ARG A 134 1.71 -14.88 19.64
N ARG A 135 2.50 -14.38 20.59
CA ARG A 135 2.09 -14.29 22.01
C ARG A 135 0.93 -13.31 22.20
N TYR A 136 0.89 -12.22 21.44
CA TYR A 136 -0.13 -11.17 21.56
C TYR A 136 -1.27 -11.29 20.53
N THR A 137 -1.32 -12.35 19.73
CA THR A 137 -2.32 -12.55 18.67
C THR A 137 -3.76 -12.46 19.24
N TYR A 138 -4.01 -13.11 20.37
CA TYR A 138 -5.32 -13.09 21.01
C TYR A 138 -5.68 -11.70 21.56
N THR A 139 -4.72 -10.98 22.12
CA THR A 139 -4.92 -9.62 22.63
C THR A 139 -5.24 -8.65 21.50
N PHE A 140 -4.48 -8.72 20.38
CA PHE A 140 -4.77 -7.90 19.20
C PHE A 140 -6.10 -8.27 18.54
N GLY A 141 -6.45 -9.55 18.47
CA GLY A 141 -7.74 -10.00 17.99
C GLY A 141 -8.89 -9.45 18.83
N LEU A 142 -8.79 -9.51 20.15
CA LEU A 142 -9.80 -9.02 21.06
C LEU A 142 -9.95 -7.48 20.98
N VAL A 143 -8.85 -6.75 20.92
CA VAL A 143 -8.86 -5.29 20.75
C VAL A 143 -9.47 -4.92 19.39
N SER A 144 -9.14 -5.62 18.31
CA SER A 144 -9.71 -5.40 16.97
C SER A 144 -11.22 -5.59 16.97
N VAL A 145 -11.71 -6.66 17.58
CA VAL A 145 -13.16 -6.92 17.70
C VAL A 145 -13.83 -5.84 18.57
N ALA A 146 -13.24 -5.47 19.70
CA ALA A 146 -13.78 -4.42 20.58
C ALA A 146 -13.88 -3.07 19.87
N VAL A 147 -12.83 -2.66 19.13
CA VAL A 147 -12.83 -1.42 18.34
C VAL A 147 -13.90 -1.48 17.24
N SER A 148 -14.01 -2.60 16.53
CA SER A 148 -15.04 -2.77 15.49
C SER A 148 -16.44 -2.71 16.08
N TYR A 149 -16.64 -3.32 17.25
CA TYR A 149 -17.94 -3.29 17.94
C TYR A 149 -18.30 -1.87 18.40
N THR A 150 -17.37 -1.11 18.97
CA THR A 150 -17.62 0.28 19.40
C THR A 150 -17.91 1.20 18.20
N HIS A 151 -17.24 1.00 17.06
CA HIS A 151 -17.54 1.74 15.84
C HIS A 151 -18.93 1.45 15.25
N LEU A 152 -19.41 0.19 15.40
CA LEU A 152 -20.74 -0.21 14.93
C LEU A 152 -21.88 0.22 15.86
N THR A 153 -21.59 0.35 17.17
CA THR A 153 -22.62 0.63 18.18
C THR A 153 -22.74 2.10 18.56
N LEU A 154 -21.74 2.94 18.22
CA LEU A 154 -21.85 4.38 18.39
C LEU A 154 -22.81 4.95 17.34
N PRO A 155 -24.01 5.46 17.74
CA PRO A 155 -24.89 6.14 16.80
C PRO A 155 -24.14 7.39 16.29
N THR A 156 -23.94 7.47 14.98
CA THR A 156 -23.51 8.70 14.33
C THR A 156 -24.60 9.76 14.56
N LYS A 157 -24.34 10.67 15.49
CA LYS A 157 -25.13 11.91 15.58
C LYS A 157 -24.67 12.88 14.51
#